data_e184525492c090ddf93f7716933322b8
#
_entry.id   e184525492c090ddf93f7716933322b8
#
_cell.length_a   1.000
_cell.length_b   1.000
_cell.length_c   1.000
_cell.angle_alpha   90.00
_cell.angle_beta   90.00
_cell.angle_gamma   90.00
#
_symmetry.space_group_name_H-M   'P 1'
#
loop_
_entity.id
_entity.type
_entity.pdbx_description
1 polymer ?
#
loop_
_entity_poly.entity_id
_entity_poly.type
_entity_poly.pdbx_seq_one_letter_code
_entity_poly.pdbx_strand_id
1 'polypeptide(L)'
;MKLRIGILVAVGLFLTACFQAEPKLDASSEERFNESMRAVSDSLNPEIRERFAKSLFAIALNPNGDEKPVLAQLVELANNNDNSSNMIFLRAGAIVDRKTGMQVIALADQRRLENYKRQLSALNDEIETLQEDLDAAKTRAEESERILNAISISGALYYWNNDRYLRSPAIDFNIENNGSFAIKRIFAHGVVETPGRSIPWIDEDFNYEFTGGLEPGESKALSLAPNQFGSCGVEGSH
;
A
#
# COMPACT_ATOMS: atom_id res chain seq x y z
N MET A 1 -2.68 -5.43 -98.05
CA MET A 1 -2.92 -5.43 -96.60
C MET A 1 -1.61 -5.21 -95.88
N LYS A 2 -1.33 -3.95 -95.39
CA LYS A 2 -0.03 -3.56 -94.81
C LYS A 2 -0.27 -3.43 -93.28
N LEU A 3 0.34 -4.37 -92.53
CA LEU A 3 0.30 -4.37 -91.08
C LEU A 3 1.36 -3.44 -90.54
N ARG A 4 0.98 -2.35 -89.83
CA ARG A 4 1.88 -1.45 -89.13
C ARG A 4 1.96 -1.86 -87.68
N ILE A 5 3.13 -2.37 -87.26
CA ILE A 5 3.45 -2.67 -85.88
C ILE A 5 3.95 -1.38 -85.23
N GLY A 6 3.17 -0.81 -84.36
CA GLY A 6 3.59 0.33 -83.51
C GLY A 6 4.32 -0.21 -82.24
N ILE A 7 5.59 0.14 -82.07
CA ILE A 7 6.38 -0.13 -80.92
C ILE A 7 6.08 0.96 -79.88
N LEU A 8 5.42 0.59 -78.78
CA LEU A 8 5.17 1.41 -77.59
C LEU A 8 6.40 1.27 -76.68
N VAL A 9 7.24 2.29 -76.61
CA VAL A 9 8.35 2.40 -75.65
C VAL A 9 7.77 2.93 -74.36
N ALA A 10 7.60 2.06 -73.40
CA ALA A 10 7.27 2.47 -72.02
C ALA A 10 8.54 2.90 -71.31
N VAL A 11 8.68 4.20 -71.13
CA VAL A 11 9.72 4.81 -70.27
C VAL A 11 9.32 4.62 -68.83
N GLY A 12 9.86 3.59 -68.21
CA GLY A 12 9.74 3.36 -66.78
C GLY A 12 10.57 4.39 -65.99
N LEU A 13 9.93 5.40 -65.44
CA LEU A 13 10.52 6.26 -64.41
C LEU A 13 10.73 5.45 -63.14
N PHE A 14 11.95 4.94 -62.95
CA PHE A 14 12.40 4.44 -61.63
C PHE A 14 12.56 5.66 -60.70
N LEU A 15 11.53 5.91 -59.88
CA LEU A 15 11.67 6.72 -58.68
C LEU A 15 12.52 5.92 -57.69
N THR A 16 13.84 6.12 -57.76
CA THR A 16 14.76 5.73 -56.67
C THR A 16 14.44 6.64 -55.48
N ALA A 17 13.44 6.30 -54.68
CA ALA A 17 13.30 6.81 -53.33
C ALA A 17 14.58 6.40 -52.60
N CYS A 18 15.48 7.37 -52.36
CA CYS A 18 16.58 7.17 -51.41
C CYS A 18 15.97 6.83 -50.06
N PHE A 19 15.92 5.55 -49.78
CA PHE A 19 15.58 5.06 -48.43
C PHE A 19 16.79 5.44 -47.58
N GLN A 20 16.80 6.66 -47.04
CA GLN A 20 17.79 7.06 -46.06
C GLN A 20 17.52 6.21 -44.85
N ALA A 21 18.44 5.30 -44.51
CA ALA A 21 18.32 4.43 -43.33
C ALA A 21 18.16 5.33 -42.09
N GLU A 22 17.15 5.05 -41.29
CA GLU A 22 16.93 5.78 -40.02
C GLU A 22 18.21 5.78 -39.20
N PRO A 23 18.63 6.94 -38.65
CA PRO A 23 19.81 7.01 -37.80
C PRO A 23 19.60 6.20 -36.54
N LYS A 24 20.66 5.51 -36.11
CA LYS A 24 20.69 4.64 -34.92
C LYS A 24 21.71 5.15 -33.93
N LEU A 25 21.46 4.89 -32.65
CA LEU A 25 22.41 5.18 -31.59
C LEU A 25 23.66 4.30 -31.71
N ASP A 26 24.82 4.87 -31.43
CA ASP A 26 26.11 4.18 -31.38
C ASP A 26 26.75 4.39 -30.02
N ALA A 27 26.70 3.36 -29.19
CA ALA A 27 27.23 3.40 -27.83
C ALA A 27 28.68 2.84 -27.73
N SER A 28 29.43 2.85 -28.83
CA SER A 28 30.84 2.40 -28.85
C SER A 28 31.79 3.34 -28.08
N SER A 29 31.44 4.62 -27.96
CA SER A 29 32.10 5.60 -27.09
C SER A 29 31.08 6.69 -26.70
N GLU A 30 31.39 7.47 -25.66
CA GLU A 30 30.55 8.61 -25.25
C GLU A 30 30.39 9.63 -26.33
N GLU A 31 31.49 9.96 -27.05
CA GLU A 31 31.49 10.92 -28.12
C GLU A 31 30.57 10.47 -29.27
N ARG A 32 30.71 9.23 -29.73
CA ARG A 32 29.84 8.67 -30.78
C ARG A 32 28.39 8.56 -30.32
N PHE A 33 28.16 8.24 -29.06
CA PHE A 33 26.82 8.22 -28.51
C PHE A 33 26.16 9.60 -28.58
N ASN A 34 26.87 10.66 -28.19
CA ASN A 34 26.38 12.02 -28.22
C ASN A 34 26.12 12.52 -29.68
N GLU A 35 27.00 12.17 -30.60
CA GLU A 35 26.82 12.49 -32.03
C GLU A 35 25.61 11.75 -32.61
N SER A 36 25.50 10.46 -32.38
CA SER A 36 24.39 9.65 -32.90
C SER A 36 23.05 10.03 -32.25
N MET A 37 23.05 10.38 -30.95
CA MET A 37 21.86 10.89 -30.25
C MET A 37 21.34 12.19 -30.91
N ARG A 38 22.24 13.11 -31.30
CA ARG A 38 21.85 14.32 -32.01
C ARG A 38 21.28 13.98 -33.40
N ALA A 39 21.95 13.10 -34.15
CA ALA A 39 21.49 12.68 -35.47
C ALA A 39 20.11 12.01 -35.41
N VAL A 40 19.88 11.14 -34.44
CA VAL A 40 18.55 10.51 -34.18
C VAL A 40 17.53 11.59 -33.82
N SER A 41 17.86 12.49 -32.90
CA SER A 41 16.96 13.55 -32.44
C SER A 41 16.55 14.48 -33.60
N ASP A 42 17.50 14.88 -34.46
CA ASP A 42 17.26 15.78 -35.57
C ASP A 42 16.44 15.16 -36.72
N SER A 43 16.46 13.83 -36.82
CA SER A 43 15.64 13.08 -37.78
C SER A 43 14.16 12.99 -37.40
N LEU A 44 13.82 13.27 -36.10
CA LEU A 44 12.48 13.15 -35.57
C LEU A 44 11.72 14.48 -35.63
N ASN A 45 10.39 14.40 -35.80
CA ASN A 45 9.55 15.58 -35.63
C ASN A 45 9.57 16.08 -34.17
N PRO A 46 9.18 17.34 -33.89
CA PRO A 46 9.31 17.91 -32.54
C PRO A 46 8.63 17.14 -31.44
N GLU A 47 7.44 16.58 -31.67
CA GLU A 47 6.67 15.81 -30.69
C GLU A 47 7.36 14.46 -30.38
N ILE A 48 7.78 13.74 -31.40
CA ILE A 48 8.49 12.47 -31.27
C ILE A 48 9.88 12.67 -30.63
N ARG A 49 10.53 13.78 -30.95
CA ARG A 49 11.83 14.17 -30.36
C ARG A 49 11.72 14.34 -28.85
N GLU A 50 10.68 15.01 -28.37
CA GLU A 50 10.43 15.15 -26.92
C GLU A 50 10.17 13.78 -26.25
N ARG A 51 9.35 12.92 -26.87
CA ARG A 51 9.11 11.55 -26.38
C ARG A 51 10.40 10.73 -26.35
N PHE A 52 11.24 10.84 -27.39
CA PHE A 52 12.53 10.15 -27.44
C PHE A 52 13.44 10.57 -26.28
N ALA A 53 13.60 11.89 -26.05
CA ALA A 53 14.40 12.40 -24.94
C ALA A 53 13.90 11.91 -23.58
N LYS A 54 12.59 11.99 -23.34
CA LYS A 54 11.96 11.46 -22.12
C LYS A 54 12.17 9.95 -21.96
N SER A 55 12.06 9.19 -23.04
CA SER A 55 12.23 7.74 -23.04
C SER A 55 13.67 7.33 -22.76
N LEU A 56 14.63 8.02 -23.36
CA LEU A 56 16.05 7.80 -23.14
C LEU A 56 16.43 8.08 -21.67
N PHE A 57 15.93 9.18 -21.14
CA PHE A 57 16.13 9.55 -19.75
C PHE A 57 15.48 8.55 -18.79
N ALA A 58 14.28 8.09 -19.08
CA ALA A 58 13.59 7.08 -18.27
C ALA A 58 14.36 5.74 -18.25
N ILE A 59 14.95 5.33 -19.38
CA ILE A 59 15.81 4.13 -19.44
C ILE A 59 17.09 4.34 -18.64
N ALA A 60 17.69 5.52 -18.70
CA ALA A 60 18.89 5.84 -17.94
C ALA A 60 18.62 5.91 -16.42
N LEU A 61 17.47 6.42 -16.01
CA LEU A 61 17.06 6.40 -14.60
C LEU A 61 16.86 4.99 -14.09
N ASN A 62 16.30 4.11 -14.89
CA ASN A 62 16.00 2.75 -14.51
C ASN A 62 16.53 1.72 -15.53
N PRO A 63 17.87 1.51 -15.59
CA PRO A 63 18.48 0.63 -16.58
C PRO A 63 18.06 -0.84 -16.41
N ASN A 64 17.83 -1.28 -15.20
CA ASN A 64 17.47 -2.67 -14.89
C ASN A 64 15.96 -2.93 -14.88
N GLY A 65 15.14 -1.87 -14.92
CA GLY A 65 13.69 -1.98 -14.78
C GLY A 65 13.24 -2.25 -13.33
N ASP A 66 14.11 -1.98 -12.34
CA ASP A 66 13.80 -2.16 -10.92
C ASP A 66 12.85 -1.08 -10.40
N GLU A 67 12.04 -1.42 -9.38
CA GLU A 67 11.01 -0.51 -8.82
C GLU A 67 11.57 0.51 -7.82
N LYS A 68 12.77 1.03 -8.06
CA LYS A 68 13.28 2.09 -7.18
C LYS A 68 12.43 3.36 -7.35
N PRO A 69 12.01 4.00 -6.25
CA PRO A 69 11.30 5.28 -6.33
C PRO A 69 12.10 6.29 -7.14
N VAL A 70 11.46 6.97 -8.08
CA VAL A 70 12.09 7.99 -8.94
C VAL A 70 12.87 9.02 -8.11
N LEU A 71 12.35 9.37 -6.94
CA LEU A 71 13.01 10.29 -6.02
C LEU A 71 14.36 9.75 -5.50
N ALA A 72 14.44 8.47 -5.15
CA ALA A 72 15.69 7.84 -4.71
C ALA A 72 16.73 7.82 -5.83
N GLN A 73 16.29 7.59 -7.07
CA GLN A 73 17.14 7.60 -8.26
C GLN A 73 17.62 9.03 -8.58
N LEU A 74 16.78 10.06 -8.40
CA LEU A 74 17.17 11.46 -8.56
C LEU A 74 18.16 11.91 -7.48
N VAL A 75 18.02 11.46 -6.24
CA VAL A 75 18.98 11.74 -5.16
C VAL A 75 20.33 11.07 -5.45
N GLU A 76 20.33 9.83 -5.93
CA GLU A 76 21.55 9.13 -6.34
C GLU A 76 22.26 9.87 -7.49
N LEU A 77 21.50 10.44 -8.43
CA LEU A 77 22.00 11.27 -9.52
C LEU A 77 22.56 12.62 -9.06
N ALA A 78 21.88 13.28 -8.12
CA ALA A 78 22.33 14.57 -7.58
C ALA A 78 23.64 14.46 -6.79
N ASN A 79 23.89 13.30 -6.20
CA ASN A 79 25.13 13.03 -5.45
C ASN A 79 26.31 12.66 -6.36
N ASN A 80 26.03 12.19 -7.59
CA ASN A 80 27.06 11.92 -8.59
C ASN A 80 27.18 13.15 -9.49
N ASN A 81 28.19 13.95 -9.32
CA ASN A 81 28.47 15.21 -10.04
C ASN A 81 28.74 15.04 -11.55
N ASP A 82 28.19 14.01 -12.18
CA ASP A 82 28.39 13.69 -13.59
C ASP A 82 27.48 14.55 -14.50
N ASN A 83 28.05 15.07 -15.59
CA ASN A 83 27.30 15.71 -16.66
C ASN A 83 26.15 14.78 -17.09
N SER A 84 24.96 15.33 -17.25
CA SER A 84 23.75 14.55 -17.60
C SER A 84 23.91 13.69 -18.86
N SER A 85 24.73 14.11 -19.82
CA SER A 85 25.03 13.33 -21.03
C SER A 85 25.88 12.10 -20.76
N ASN A 86 26.89 12.21 -19.90
CA ASN A 86 27.73 11.08 -19.48
C ASN A 86 26.92 10.05 -18.72
N MET A 87 26.04 10.48 -17.82
CA MET A 87 25.13 9.61 -17.09
C MET A 87 24.22 8.79 -18.00
N ILE A 88 23.62 9.41 -19.02
CA ILE A 88 22.77 8.71 -19.99
C ILE A 88 23.58 7.66 -20.75
N PHE A 89 24.79 7.99 -21.20
CA PHE A 89 25.68 7.05 -21.87
C PHE A 89 26.01 5.86 -20.98
N LEU A 90 26.48 6.10 -19.74
CA LEU A 90 26.90 5.04 -18.81
C LEU A 90 25.74 4.11 -18.43
N ARG A 91 24.54 4.62 -18.24
CA ARG A 91 23.40 3.84 -17.74
C ARG A 91 22.49 3.29 -18.83
N ALA A 92 22.30 3.99 -19.94
CA ALA A 92 21.40 3.60 -21.01
C ALA A 92 22.14 3.15 -22.28
N GLY A 93 23.39 3.57 -22.51
CA GLY A 93 24.09 3.38 -23.79
C GLY A 93 24.04 1.94 -24.28
N ALA A 94 24.48 0.98 -23.48
CA ALA A 94 24.48 -0.44 -23.86
C ALA A 94 23.08 -1.01 -24.14
N ILE A 95 22.04 -0.43 -23.50
CA ILE A 95 20.64 -0.88 -23.65
C ILE A 95 20.04 -0.39 -24.97
N VAL A 96 20.42 0.82 -25.37
CA VAL A 96 19.86 1.49 -26.54
C VAL A 96 20.77 1.44 -27.77
N ASP A 97 21.94 0.80 -27.66
CA ASP A 97 22.87 0.64 -28.78
C ASP A 97 22.16 0.09 -30.03
N ARG A 98 22.50 0.63 -31.18
CA ARG A 98 21.95 0.28 -32.52
C ARG A 98 20.43 0.43 -32.65
N LYS A 99 19.74 1.11 -31.72
CA LYS A 99 18.30 1.38 -31.81
C LYS A 99 18.02 2.72 -32.50
N THR A 100 16.93 2.78 -33.24
CA THR A 100 16.37 4.06 -33.76
C THR A 100 15.62 4.78 -32.64
N GLY A 101 15.30 6.06 -32.85
CA GLY A 101 14.51 6.83 -31.89
C GLY A 101 13.17 6.19 -31.56
N MET A 102 12.47 5.66 -32.55
CA MET A 102 11.20 4.95 -32.33
C MET A 102 11.36 3.65 -31.52
N GLN A 103 12.46 2.92 -31.73
CA GLN A 103 12.75 1.70 -30.98
C GLN A 103 13.09 2.00 -29.53
N VAL A 104 13.74 3.13 -29.24
CA VAL A 104 13.98 3.59 -27.86
C VAL A 104 12.67 3.95 -27.16
N ILE A 105 11.78 4.66 -27.84
CA ILE A 105 10.44 4.99 -27.32
C ILE A 105 9.65 3.70 -27.01
N ALA A 106 9.60 2.78 -27.97
CA ALA A 106 8.90 1.50 -27.80
C ALA A 106 9.45 0.70 -26.61
N LEU A 107 10.78 0.67 -26.44
CA LEU A 107 11.43 0.00 -25.31
C LEU A 107 11.05 0.64 -23.96
N ALA A 108 11.03 1.97 -23.88
CA ALA A 108 10.63 2.67 -22.67
C ALA A 108 9.15 2.43 -22.33
N ASP A 109 8.27 2.46 -23.34
CA ASP A 109 6.85 2.20 -23.16
C ASP A 109 6.58 0.74 -22.72
N GLN A 110 7.30 -0.22 -23.29
CA GLN A 110 7.23 -1.63 -22.87
C GLN A 110 7.64 -1.77 -21.40
N ARG A 111 8.77 -1.22 -21.00
CA ARG A 111 9.25 -1.27 -19.60
C ARG A 111 8.26 -0.63 -18.64
N ARG A 112 7.67 0.50 -19.02
CA ARG A 112 6.64 1.16 -18.23
C ARG A 112 5.42 0.25 -18.03
N LEU A 113 4.96 -0.38 -19.10
CA LEU A 113 3.83 -1.33 -19.03
C LEU A 113 4.13 -2.53 -18.13
N GLU A 114 5.34 -3.09 -18.22
CA GLU A 114 5.78 -4.20 -17.36
C GLU A 114 5.84 -3.79 -15.88
N ASN A 115 6.31 -2.57 -15.59
CA ASN A 115 6.29 -2.03 -14.22
C ASN A 115 4.86 -1.86 -13.69
N TYR A 116 3.96 -1.28 -14.49
CA TYR A 116 2.55 -1.15 -14.07
C TYR A 116 1.90 -2.52 -13.81
N LYS A 117 2.20 -3.52 -14.64
CA LYS A 117 1.67 -4.89 -14.41
C LYS A 117 2.17 -5.48 -13.10
N ARG A 118 3.46 -5.29 -12.78
CA ARG A 118 4.03 -5.75 -11.49
C ARG A 118 3.40 -5.04 -10.29
N GLN A 119 3.27 -3.71 -10.36
CA GLN A 119 2.60 -2.93 -9.30
C GLN A 119 1.14 -3.34 -9.12
N LEU A 120 0.42 -3.58 -10.21
CA LEU A 120 -0.96 -4.05 -10.14
C LEU A 120 -1.06 -5.44 -9.49
N SER A 121 -0.15 -6.36 -9.83
CA SER A 121 -0.08 -7.68 -9.19
C SER A 121 0.18 -7.56 -7.70
N ALA A 122 1.19 -6.77 -7.30
CA ALA A 122 1.52 -6.57 -5.89
C ALA A 122 0.36 -5.95 -5.09
N LEU A 123 -0.35 -4.99 -5.67
CA LEU A 123 -1.54 -4.40 -5.04
C LEU A 123 -2.69 -5.40 -4.91
N ASN A 124 -2.89 -6.28 -5.90
CA ASN A 124 -3.91 -7.33 -5.81
C ASN A 124 -3.57 -8.34 -4.71
N ASP A 125 -2.31 -8.74 -4.58
CA ASP A 125 -1.84 -9.65 -3.52
C ASP A 125 -2.03 -9.01 -2.13
N GLU A 126 -1.77 -7.70 -2.00
CA GLU A 126 -2.02 -6.94 -0.76
C GLU A 126 -3.52 -6.87 -0.42
N ILE A 127 -4.38 -6.62 -1.42
CA ILE A 127 -5.84 -6.61 -1.25
C ILE A 127 -6.33 -7.97 -0.76
N GLU A 128 -5.85 -9.08 -1.35
CA GLU A 128 -6.22 -10.44 -0.94
C GLU A 128 -5.84 -10.69 0.53
N THR A 129 -4.61 -10.34 0.91
CA THR A 129 -4.13 -10.45 2.30
C THR A 129 -4.98 -9.64 3.28
N LEU A 130 -5.31 -8.39 2.94
CA LEU A 130 -6.14 -7.54 3.79
C LEU A 130 -7.58 -8.06 3.91
N GLN A 131 -8.12 -8.68 2.86
CA GLN A 131 -9.44 -9.31 2.90
C GLN A 131 -9.45 -10.52 3.84
N GLU A 132 -8.44 -11.39 3.79
CA GLU A 132 -8.28 -12.51 4.70
C GLU A 132 -8.17 -12.05 6.16
N ASP A 133 -7.36 -11.03 6.43
CA ASP A 133 -7.20 -10.45 7.75
C ASP A 133 -8.51 -9.85 8.28
N LEU A 134 -9.27 -9.17 7.43
CA LEU A 134 -10.57 -8.60 7.76
C LEU A 134 -11.58 -9.70 8.11
N ASP A 135 -11.64 -10.76 7.34
CA ASP A 135 -12.58 -11.87 7.57
C ASP A 135 -12.21 -12.64 8.85
N ALA A 136 -10.92 -12.82 9.12
CA ALA A 136 -10.44 -13.38 10.38
C ALA A 136 -10.78 -12.47 11.59
N ALA A 137 -10.68 -11.15 11.42
CA ALA A 137 -11.04 -10.18 12.46
C ALA A 137 -12.55 -10.18 12.73
N LYS A 138 -13.40 -10.24 11.70
CA LYS A 138 -14.85 -10.36 11.82
C LYS A 138 -15.25 -11.62 12.56
N THR A 139 -14.68 -12.77 12.19
CA THR A 139 -14.96 -14.05 12.84
C THR A 139 -14.60 -13.99 14.34
N ARG A 140 -13.46 -13.38 14.68
CA ARG A 140 -13.06 -13.19 16.08
C ARG A 140 -14.00 -12.23 16.82
N ALA A 141 -14.47 -11.17 16.18
CA ALA A 141 -15.41 -10.22 16.75
C ALA A 141 -16.78 -10.88 17.03
N GLU A 142 -17.31 -11.63 16.07
CA GLU A 142 -18.57 -12.38 16.21
C GLU A 142 -18.48 -13.41 17.34
N GLU A 143 -17.38 -14.14 17.45
CA GLU A 143 -17.14 -15.09 18.55
C GLU A 143 -17.06 -14.37 19.90
N SER A 144 -16.36 -13.23 19.97
CA SER A 144 -16.25 -12.42 21.18
C SER A 144 -17.62 -11.87 21.60
N GLU A 145 -18.41 -11.39 20.66
CA GLU A 145 -19.77 -10.90 20.91
C GLU A 145 -20.67 -12.05 21.43
N ARG A 146 -20.56 -13.23 20.82
CA ARG A 146 -21.30 -14.42 21.30
C ARG A 146 -20.93 -14.78 22.72
N ILE A 147 -19.65 -14.70 23.09
CA ILE A 147 -19.18 -14.97 24.45
C ILE A 147 -19.71 -13.92 25.44
N LEU A 148 -19.65 -12.64 25.08
CA LEU A 148 -20.16 -11.53 25.88
C LEU A 148 -21.68 -11.63 26.09
N ASN A 149 -22.43 -11.93 25.05
CA ASN A 149 -23.89 -12.10 25.13
C ASN A 149 -24.33 -13.32 25.95
N ALA A 150 -23.43 -14.25 26.19
CA ALA A 150 -23.68 -15.37 27.08
C ALA A 150 -23.52 -15.02 28.57
N ILE A 151 -23.03 -13.81 28.88
CA ILE A 151 -22.90 -13.33 30.25
C ILE A 151 -24.12 -12.47 30.59
N SER A 152 -24.88 -12.84 31.61
CA SER A 152 -26.01 -12.05 32.12
C SER A 152 -25.61 -11.29 33.37
N ILE A 153 -25.90 -9.98 33.38
CA ILE A 153 -25.75 -9.13 34.57
C ILE A 153 -27.15 -8.65 34.97
N SER A 154 -27.49 -8.81 36.24
CA SER A 154 -28.80 -8.42 36.75
C SER A 154 -28.71 -7.85 38.17
N GLY A 155 -29.72 -7.11 38.58
CA GLY A 155 -29.85 -6.59 39.94
C GLY A 155 -28.77 -5.57 40.31
N ALA A 156 -28.27 -4.78 39.31
CA ALA A 156 -27.24 -3.79 39.58
C ALA A 156 -27.76 -2.68 40.52
N LEU A 157 -27.08 -2.52 41.64
CA LEU A 157 -27.40 -1.51 42.67
C LEU A 157 -26.15 -0.74 43.02
N TYR A 158 -26.18 0.57 42.83
CA TYR A 158 -25.12 1.47 43.24
C TYR A 158 -25.46 2.06 44.64
N TYR A 159 -24.49 2.06 45.57
CA TYR A 159 -24.63 2.67 46.86
C TYR A 159 -23.26 3.16 47.40
N TRP A 160 -23.34 3.96 48.49
CA TRP A 160 -22.15 4.35 49.24
C TRP A 160 -21.97 3.43 50.43
N ASN A 161 -20.86 2.71 50.45
CA ASN A 161 -20.46 1.95 51.63
C ASN A 161 -19.86 2.93 52.66
N ASN A 162 -20.50 3.02 53.82
CA ASN A 162 -20.07 3.85 54.93
C ASN A 162 -19.35 2.98 55.96
N ASP A 163 -18.06 2.76 55.76
CA ASP A 163 -17.25 2.17 56.80
C ASP A 163 -16.74 3.26 57.76
N ARG A 164 -16.36 2.88 58.97
CA ARG A 164 -16.05 3.80 60.08
C ARG A 164 -15.02 4.89 59.70
N TYR A 165 -14.23 4.67 58.71
CA TYR A 165 -13.10 5.54 58.33
C TYR A 165 -13.10 6.01 56.86
N LEU A 166 -13.90 5.36 56.01
CA LEU A 166 -13.89 5.67 54.57
C LEU A 166 -15.30 5.48 54.00
N ARG A 167 -15.69 6.49 53.21
CA ARG A 167 -16.90 6.43 52.39
C ARG A 167 -16.48 6.09 50.98
N SER A 168 -16.82 4.89 50.50
CA SER A 168 -16.49 4.44 49.14
C SER A 168 -17.73 4.05 48.36
N PRO A 169 -17.80 4.37 47.08
CA PRO A 169 -18.87 3.88 46.23
C PRO A 169 -18.71 2.36 46.03
N ALA A 170 -19.85 1.65 45.95
CA ALA A 170 -19.88 0.24 45.63
C ALA A 170 -21.03 -0.08 44.69
N ILE A 171 -20.83 -1.10 43.84
CA ILE A 171 -21.82 -1.63 42.92
C ILE A 171 -22.02 -3.10 43.24
N ASP A 172 -23.23 -3.47 43.60
CA ASP A 172 -23.66 -4.87 43.74
C ASP A 172 -24.39 -5.30 42.48
N PHE A 173 -24.12 -6.51 42.03
CA PHE A 173 -24.86 -7.12 40.93
C PHE A 173 -24.71 -8.63 40.94
N ASN A 174 -25.62 -9.32 40.26
CA ASN A 174 -25.50 -10.74 39.98
C ASN A 174 -24.95 -10.95 38.58
N ILE A 175 -23.97 -11.83 38.45
CA ILE A 175 -23.44 -12.31 37.18
C ILE A 175 -23.77 -13.77 36.99
N GLU A 176 -24.18 -14.16 35.79
CA GLU A 176 -24.47 -15.53 35.41
C GLU A 176 -23.74 -15.85 34.10
N ASN A 177 -23.08 -17.01 34.12
CA ASN A 177 -22.37 -17.51 32.92
C ASN A 177 -23.29 -18.49 32.17
N ASN A 178 -23.96 -17.99 31.12
CA ASN A 178 -24.77 -18.83 30.23
C ASN A 178 -23.95 -19.34 29.02
N GLY A 179 -22.62 -19.17 29.06
CA GLY A 179 -21.70 -19.63 28.03
C GLY A 179 -21.32 -21.10 28.18
N SER A 180 -20.39 -21.55 27.36
CA SER A 180 -19.87 -22.93 27.36
C SER A 180 -18.47 -23.06 27.98
N PHE A 181 -17.90 -21.94 28.48
CA PHE A 181 -16.54 -21.91 29.05
C PHE A 181 -16.57 -21.34 30.47
N ALA A 182 -15.70 -21.83 31.35
CA ALA A 182 -15.48 -21.22 32.65
C ALA A 182 -14.83 -19.82 32.51
N ILE A 183 -15.34 -18.86 33.25
CA ILE A 183 -14.84 -17.47 33.24
C ILE A 183 -13.92 -17.29 34.45
N LYS A 184 -12.64 -17.04 34.21
CA LYS A 184 -11.66 -16.79 35.26
C LYS A 184 -11.68 -15.35 35.74
N ARG A 185 -11.83 -14.39 34.83
CA ARG A 185 -11.78 -12.95 35.14
C ARG A 185 -12.72 -12.18 34.21
N ILE A 186 -13.34 -11.16 34.77
CA ILE A 186 -14.09 -10.17 34.01
C ILE A 186 -13.40 -8.81 34.09
N PHE A 187 -13.51 -8.06 32.99
CA PHE A 187 -13.23 -6.65 32.94
C PHE A 187 -14.53 -5.95 32.53
N ALA A 188 -14.94 -4.99 33.31
CA ALA A 188 -16.19 -4.26 33.10
C ALA A 188 -15.93 -2.76 33.20
N HIS A 189 -16.62 -2.01 32.39
CA HIS A 189 -16.66 -0.57 32.44
C HIS A 189 -17.98 -0.13 33.06
N GLY A 190 -17.93 0.63 34.16
CA GLY A 190 -19.09 1.06 34.90
C GLY A 190 -19.30 2.58 34.79
N VAL A 191 -20.47 2.96 34.31
CA VAL A 191 -20.88 4.36 34.22
C VAL A 191 -22.09 4.60 35.09
N VAL A 192 -22.01 5.55 36.05
CA VAL A 192 -23.13 6.00 36.86
C VAL A 192 -23.45 7.44 36.51
N GLU A 193 -24.62 7.64 35.92
CA GLU A 193 -25.05 8.97 35.45
C GLU A 193 -26.48 9.29 35.89
N THR A 194 -26.81 10.57 35.97
CA THR A 194 -28.19 11.05 36.10
C THR A 194 -28.66 11.50 34.70
N PRO A 195 -29.86 11.10 34.24
CA PRO A 195 -30.38 11.54 32.97
C PRO A 195 -30.30 13.06 32.78
N GLY A 196 -29.70 13.48 31.68
CA GLY A 196 -29.51 14.91 31.35
C GLY A 196 -28.27 15.57 31.95
N ARG A 197 -27.43 14.82 32.64
CA ARG A 197 -26.12 15.29 33.10
C ARG A 197 -25.06 15.03 32.02
N SER A 198 -24.22 16.04 31.73
CA SER A 198 -23.14 15.93 30.73
C SER A 198 -21.89 15.20 31.19
N ILE A 199 -21.71 15.07 32.50
CA ILE A 199 -20.54 14.40 33.10
C ILE A 199 -21.08 13.33 34.06
N PRO A 200 -20.71 12.05 33.91
CA PRO A 200 -21.11 11.00 34.80
C PRO A 200 -20.57 11.21 36.23
N TRP A 201 -21.20 10.58 37.23
CA TRP A 201 -20.71 10.56 38.61
C TRP A 201 -19.54 9.61 38.77
N ILE A 202 -19.56 8.52 38.01
CA ILE A 202 -18.52 7.49 37.95
C ILE A 202 -18.37 7.08 36.52
N ASP A 203 -17.14 6.92 36.09
CA ASP A 203 -16.73 6.49 34.77
C ASP A 203 -15.40 5.74 34.99
N GLU A 204 -15.49 4.44 35.36
CA GLU A 204 -14.36 3.68 35.87
C GLU A 204 -14.35 2.25 35.35
N ASP A 205 -13.14 1.72 35.20
CA ASP A 205 -12.90 0.32 34.84
C ASP A 205 -12.80 -0.55 36.08
N PHE A 206 -13.46 -1.69 36.04
CA PHE A 206 -13.46 -2.69 37.09
C PHE A 206 -12.94 -4.02 36.58
N ASN A 207 -12.23 -4.74 37.42
CA ASN A 207 -11.90 -6.14 37.15
C ASN A 207 -12.20 -7.02 38.37
N TYR A 208 -12.60 -8.24 38.09
CA TYR A 208 -12.84 -9.22 39.13
C TYR A 208 -12.34 -10.61 38.73
N GLU A 209 -11.57 -11.26 39.59
CA GLU A 209 -11.08 -12.60 39.36
C GLU A 209 -11.89 -13.60 40.19
N PHE A 210 -12.50 -14.60 39.54
CA PHE A 210 -13.24 -15.66 40.17
C PHE A 210 -12.27 -16.72 40.68
N THR A 211 -12.17 -16.87 42.00
CA THR A 211 -11.42 -17.98 42.60
C THR A 211 -12.10 -19.30 42.26
N GLY A 212 -11.42 -20.15 41.51
CA GLY A 212 -11.98 -21.38 40.96
C GLY A 212 -12.69 -21.27 39.62
N GLY A 213 -12.90 -20.03 39.10
CA GLY A 213 -13.68 -19.77 37.90
C GLY A 213 -15.16 -19.61 38.18
N LEU A 214 -15.91 -19.11 37.19
CA LEU A 214 -17.37 -19.13 37.13
C LEU A 214 -17.75 -20.11 36.02
N GLU A 215 -18.22 -21.29 36.42
CA GLU A 215 -18.52 -22.39 35.49
C GLU A 215 -19.77 -22.12 34.65
N PRO A 216 -19.95 -22.80 33.52
CA PRO A 216 -21.17 -22.72 32.71
C PRO A 216 -22.43 -23.03 33.58
N GLY A 217 -23.42 -22.10 33.50
CA GLY A 217 -24.66 -22.17 34.28
C GLY A 217 -24.54 -21.71 35.75
N GLU A 218 -23.36 -21.26 36.18
CA GLU A 218 -23.14 -20.75 37.53
C GLU A 218 -23.48 -19.26 37.61
N SER A 219 -24.09 -18.88 38.77
CA SER A 219 -24.39 -17.48 39.10
C SER A 219 -23.63 -17.06 40.36
N LYS A 220 -23.21 -15.80 40.41
CA LYS A 220 -22.51 -15.23 41.56
C LYS A 220 -22.92 -13.80 41.82
N ALA A 221 -23.21 -13.49 43.08
CA ALA A 221 -23.38 -12.11 43.54
C ALA A 221 -22.01 -11.48 43.80
N LEU A 222 -21.80 -10.32 43.22
CA LEU A 222 -20.56 -9.55 43.33
C LEU A 222 -20.85 -8.20 43.97
N SER A 223 -19.90 -7.71 44.77
CA SER A 223 -19.84 -6.36 45.29
C SER A 223 -18.49 -5.77 44.90
N LEU A 224 -18.49 -4.81 44.02
CA LEU A 224 -17.28 -4.18 43.50
C LEU A 224 -17.19 -2.74 44.01
N ALA A 225 -16.02 -2.39 44.53
CA ALA A 225 -15.67 -1.00 44.86
C ALA A 225 -14.58 -0.54 43.89
N PRO A 226 -14.57 0.73 43.46
CA PRO A 226 -13.51 1.28 42.65
C PRO A 226 -12.17 1.10 43.35
N ASN A 227 -11.15 0.74 42.58
CA ASN A 227 -9.82 0.56 43.16
C ASN A 227 -9.22 1.92 43.50
N GLN A 228 -9.18 2.25 44.80
CA GLN A 228 -8.69 3.56 45.27
C GLN A 228 -7.19 3.80 45.02
N PHE A 229 -6.44 2.80 44.52
CA PHE A 229 -5.00 2.84 44.36
C PHE A 229 -4.49 2.54 42.95
N GLY A 230 -5.36 2.43 41.96
CA GLY A 230 -4.92 1.91 40.67
C GLY A 230 -5.55 2.55 39.46
N SER A 231 -4.94 3.61 38.98
CA SER A 231 -4.82 3.75 37.53
C SER A 231 -3.80 2.70 37.05
N CYS A 232 -4.19 1.45 36.95
CA CYS A 232 -3.37 0.48 36.24
C CYS A 232 -3.48 0.82 34.76
N GLY A 233 -2.45 1.52 34.26
CA GLY A 233 -2.23 1.70 32.86
C GLY A 233 -2.30 0.35 32.16
N VAL A 234 -3.28 0.18 31.31
CA VAL A 234 -3.25 -0.83 30.26
C VAL A 234 -2.20 -0.32 29.30
N GLU A 235 -0.95 -0.79 29.43
CA GLU A 235 0.02 -0.67 28.35
C GLU A 235 -0.57 -1.39 27.14
N GLY A 236 -0.98 -0.58 26.16
CA GLY A 236 -1.38 -1.07 24.87
C GLY A 236 -0.21 -1.78 24.22
N SER A 237 -0.29 -3.08 24.07
CA SER A 237 0.55 -3.82 23.15
C SER A 237 0.07 -3.50 21.73
N HIS A 238 0.95 -2.85 20.98
CA HIS A 238 0.89 -2.66 19.54
C HIS A 238 0.89 -3.97 18.77
#